data_e13de426b488ffa3bc7098140b657bdc
#
_entry.id   e13de426b488ffa3bc7098140b657bdc
#
_cell.length_a   1.000
_cell.length_b   1.000
_cell.length_c   1.000
_cell.angle_alpha   90.00
_cell.angle_beta   90.00
_cell.angle_gamma   90.00
#
_symmetry.space_group_name_H-M   'P 1'
#
loop_
_entity.id
_entity.type
_entity.pdbx_description
1 polymer ?
#
loop_
_entity_poly.entity_id
_entity_poly.type
_entity_poly.pdbx_seq_one_letter_code
_entity_poly.pdbx_strand_id
1 'polypeptide(L)'
;MEFLVEYGMFLAKAITIIASFGAVLVMIVSASHRKVSVDDKGELTITALNDDYEKTKNKLTLATLDDAEKKVEQKKIKAQTKLAANKNNRVKKRVFVVNFNGDLAATEVDNLREEITAILSIASKRDEVVVRLESSGGMVQSYGLASSQLDRIRKEKIKLTVCVDKVAASGGYMMACVGDKILAAPFAIIGSIGVVAQMPNFNRFLKKHNVDFELLTAGEHKRTLTMFGKNTDCLLY
;
A
#
# COMPACT_ATOMS: atom_id res chain seq x y z
N MET A 1 -25.77 -58.86 16.95
CA MET A 1 -24.37 -58.36 16.74
C MET A 1 -24.28 -57.39 15.60
N GLU A 2 -24.96 -57.61 14.49
CA GLU A 2 -24.96 -56.68 13.30
C GLU A 2 -25.46 -55.26 13.63
N PHE A 3 -26.54 -55.12 14.37
CA PHE A 3 -27.08 -53.82 14.78
C PHE A 3 -26.07 -52.95 15.56
N LEU A 4 -25.27 -53.53 16.43
CA LEU A 4 -24.23 -52.82 17.19
C LEU A 4 -23.08 -52.36 16.33
N VAL A 5 -22.75 -53.11 15.29
CA VAL A 5 -21.68 -52.76 14.31
C VAL A 5 -22.16 -51.63 13.39
N GLU A 6 -23.38 -51.69 12.88
CA GLU A 6 -23.98 -50.65 12.05
C GLU A 6 -24.15 -49.32 12.82
N TYR A 7 -24.64 -49.41 14.07
CA TYR A 7 -24.76 -48.22 14.91
C TYR A 7 -23.39 -47.62 15.25
N GLY A 8 -22.38 -48.48 15.50
CA GLY A 8 -21.01 -48.03 15.74
C GLY A 8 -20.39 -47.32 14.51
N MET A 9 -20.62 -47.85 13.31
CA MET A 9 -20.18 -47.21 12.06
C MET A 9 -20.90 -45.89 11.78
N PHE A 10 -22.20 -45.83 12.06
CA PHE A 10 -22.95 -44.58 11.93
C PHE A 10 -22.43 -43.50 12.90
N LEU A 11 -22.20 -43.88 14.16
CA LEU A 11 -21.66 -42.96 15.17
C LEU A 11 -20.25 -42.48 14.81
N ALA A 12 -19.38 -43.34 14.31
CA ALA A 12 -18.05 -42.98 13.86
C ALA A 12 -18.08 -41.99 12.68
N LYS A 13 -18.96 -42.18 11.69
CA LYS A 13 -19.17 -41.24 10.58
C LYS A 13 -19.71 -39.89 11.06
N ALA A 14 -20.66 -39.89 11.99
CA ALA A 14 -21.20 -38.64 12.55
C ALA A 14 -20.14 -37.85 13.32
N ILE A 15 -19.32 -38.50 14.11
CA ILE A 15 -18.22 -37.86 14.86
C ILE A 15 -17.17 -37.29 13.89
N THR A 16 -16.79 -38.02 12.84
CA THR A 16 -15.83 -37.51 11.86
C THR A 16 -16.35 -36.29 11.10
N ILE A 17 -17.64 -36.24 10.74
CA ILE A 17 -18.27 -35.08 10.11
C ILE A 17 -18.26 -33.86 11.05
N ILE A 18 -18.66 -34.06 12.32
CA ILE A 18 -18.66 -32.98 13.31
C ILE A 18 -17.25 -32.46 13.57
N ALA A 19 -16.28 -33.37 13.70
CA ALA A 19 -14.87 -33.00 13.91
C ALA A 19 -14.29 -32.23 12.72
N SER A 20 -14.58 -32.64 11.47
CA SER A 20 -14.13 -31.93 10.28
C SER A 20 -14.76 -30.54 10.15
N PHE A 21 -16.06 -30.41 10.47
CA PHE A 21 -16.73 -29.10 10.49
C PHE A 21 -16.18 -28.19 11.59
N GLY A 22 -15.91 -28.75 12.77
CA GLY A 22 -15.24 -28.02 13.87
C GLY A 22 -13.84 -27.52 13.48
N ALA A 23 -13.04 -28.35 12.81
CA ALA A 23 -11.71 -27.98 12.34
C ALA A 23 -11.76 -26.86 11.31
N VAL A 24 -12.71 -26.90 10.37
CA VAL A 24 -12.93 -25.83 9.37
C VAL A 24 -13.37 -24.53 10.05
N LEU A 25 -14.29 -24.60 11.03
CA LEU A 25 -14.70 -23.42 11.80
C LEU A 25 -13.54 -22.82 12.60
N VAL A 26 -12.70 -23.63 13.23
CA VAL A 26 -11.50 -23.17 13.94
C VAL A 26 -10.51 -22.53 12.97
N MET A 27 -10.31 -23.09 11.77
CA MET A 27 -9.49 -22.45 10.73
C MET A 27 -10.05 -21.10 10.28
N ILE A 28 -11.35 -20.98 10.06
CA ILE A 28 -11.99 -19.73 9.66
C ILE A 28 -11.86 -18.68 10.78
N VAL A 29 -12.11 -19.07 12.03
CA VAL A 29 -12.00 -18.18 13.19
C VAL A 29 -10.54 -17.79 13.44
N SER A 30 -9.58 -18.70 13.32
CA SER A 30 -8.15 -18.36 13.46
C SER A 30 -7.62 -17.49 12.32
N ALA A 31 -8.13 -17.66 11.09
CA ALA A 31 -7.83 -16.76 9.97
C ALA A 31 -8.45 -15.37 10.18
N SER A 32 -9.66 -15.31 10.77
CA SER A 32 -10.34 -14.04 11.12
C SER A 32 -9.70 -13.36 12.34
N HIS A 33 -9.10 -14.12 13.26
CA HIS A 33 -8.38 -13.61 14.42
C HIS A 33 -6.88 -13.42 14.20
N ARG A 34 -6.38 -13.33 12.97
CA ARG A 34 -5.14 -12.61 12.75
C ARG A 34 -5.40 -11.19 13.25
N LYS A 35 -5.17 -11.00 14.55
CA LYS A 35 -5.06 -9.70 15.15
C LYS A 35 -4.08 -8.92 14.27
N VAL A 36 -4.57 -7.96 13.53
CA VAL A 36 -3.78 -6.78 13.25
C VAL A 36 -3.41 -6.28 14.64
N SER A 37 -2.19 -6.50 15.04
CA SER A 37 -1.66 -5.96 16.28
C SER A 37 -1.68 -4.46 16.11
N VAL A 38 -2.68 -3.82 16.70
CA VAL A 38 -2.90 -2.36 16.69
C VAL A 38 -1.78 -1.63 17.46
N ASP A 39 -0.80 -2.36 17.99
CA ASP A 39 0.24 -1.82 18.86
C ASP A 39 1.68 -2.00 18.33
N ASP A 40 1.85 -2.47 17.09
CA ASP A 40 3.14 -2.40 16.43
C ASP A 40 3.24 -1.04 15.71
N LYS A 41 3.44 0.02 16.50
CA LYS A 41 3.91 1.30 15.97
C LYS A 41 5.27 1.01 15.38
N GLY A 42 5.30 0.83 14.06
CA GLY A 42 6.53 0.55 13.34
C GLY A 42 7.60 1.56 13.73
N GLU A 43 8.80 1.10 13.98
CA GLU A 43 9.94 1.97 14.24
C GLU A 43 10.27 2.73 12.95
N LEU A 44 10.24 4.06 12.99
CA LEU A 44 10.62 4.90 11.86
C LEU A 44 12.12 4.77 11.61
N THR A 45 12.50 4.02 10.59
CA THR A 45 13.90 3.84 10.19
C THR A 45 14.31 4.92 9.19
N ILE A 46 15.32 5.71 9.54
CA ILE A 46 15.83 6.78 8.68
C ILE A 46 17.20 6.38 8.15
N THR A 47 17.35 6.35 6.83
CA THR A 47 18.60 6.01 6.14
C THR A 47 19.14 7.21 5.38
N ALA A 48 20.42 7.53 5.61
CA ALA A 48 21.12 8.58 4.86
C ALA A 48 21.59 8.04 3.51
N LEU A 49 20.75 8.13 2.47
CA LEU A 49 21.01 7.57 1.14
C LEU A 49 22.33 8.04 0.52
N ASN A 50 22.68 9.31 0.70
CA ASN A 50 23.93 9.84 0.17
C ASN A 50 25.16 9.15 0.78
N ASP A 51 25.12 8.83 2.07
CA ASP A 51 26.20 8.14 2.74
C ASP A 51 26.37 6.71 2.23
N ASP A 52 25.27 6.04 1.91
CA ASP A 52 25.28 4.69 1.36
C ASP A 52 25.79 4.67 -0.09
N TYR A 53 25.41 5.65 -0.90
CA TYR A 53 25.98 5.84 -2.24
C TYR A 53 27.49 6.11 -2.19
N GLU A 54 27.95 6.97 -1.31
CA GLU A 54 29.39 7.25 -1.14
C GLU A 54 30.15 6.00 -0.65
N LYS A 55 29.62 5.25 0.30
CA LYS A 55 30.21 3.96 0.74
C LYS A 55 30.35 2.98 -0.42
N THR A 56 29.29 2.84 -1.23
CA THR A 56 29.27 1.92 -2.39
C THR A 56 30.27 2.37 -3.44
N LYS A 57 30.30 3.64 -3.78
CA LYS A 57 31.29 4.23 -4.69
C LYS A 57 32.71 3.97 -4.22
N ASN A 58 33.00 4.24 -2.94
CA ASN A 58 34.33 4.04 -2.36
C ASN A 58 34.74 2.57 -2.39
N LYS A 59 33.81 1.63 -2.12
CA LYS A 59 34.07 0.20 -2.24
C LYS A 59 34.44 -0.20 -3.68
N LEU A 60 33.69 0.27 -4.67
CA LEU A 60 33.99 -0.01 -6.09
C LEU A 60 35.33 0.58 -6.50
N THR A 61 35.60 1.83 -6.15
CA THR A 61 36.88 2.49 -6.46
C THR A 61 38.04 1.71 -5.87
N LEU A 62 37.97 1.32 -4.60
CA LEU A 62 39.03 0.58 -3.96
C LEU A 62 39.22 -0.84 -4.51
N ALA A 63 38.16 -1.47 -5.04
CA ALA A 63 38.22 -2.80 -5.63
C ALA A 63 38.95 -2.81 -6.98
N THR A 64 39.01 -1.69 -7.70
CA THR A 64 39.63 -1.56 -9.02
C THR A 64 41.09 -1.08 -8.98
N LEU A 65 41.65 -0.76 -7.81
CA LEU A 65 42.97 -0.22 -7.62
C LEU A 65 43.95 -1.28 -7.12
N ASP A 66 45.25 -1.09 -7.42
CA ASP A 66 46.34 -1.87 -6.85
C ASP A 66 46.59 -1.51 -5.38
N ASP A 67 47.28 -2.37 -4.65
CA ASP A 67 47.51 -2.20 -3.20
C ASP A 67 48.24 -0.92 -2.83
N ALA A 68 49.13 -0.43 -3.70
CA ALA A 68 49.82 0.85 -3.50
C ALA A 68 48.85 2.03 -3.70
N GLU A 69 48.04 2.00 -4.74
CA GLU A 69 47.04 2.99 -5.07
C GLU A 69 45.89 3.04 -4.06
N LYS A 70 45.47 1.86 -3.55
CA LYS A 70 44.46 1.77 -2.48
C LYS A 70 44.82 2.59 -1.25
N LYS A 71 46.11 2.54 -0.83
CA LYS A 71 46.60 3.29 0.35
C LYS A 71 46.51 4.80 0.12
N VAL A 72 46.82 5.27 -1.08
CA VAL A 72 46.75 6.68 -1.44
C VAL A 72 45.29 7.14 -1.48
N GLU A 73 44.40 6.37 -2.12
CA GLU A 73 43.00 6.71 -2.26
C GLU A 73 42.24 6.69 -0.93
N GLN A 74 42.55 5.71 -0.04
CA GLN A 74 42.01 5.71 1.32
C GLN A 74 42.37 6.96 2.12
N LYS A 75 43.63 7.49 1.96
CA LYS A 75 44.03 8.74 2.60
C LYS A 75 43.24 9.93 2.06
N LYS A 76 42.98 9.99 0.74
CA LYS A 76 42.16 11.04 0.11
C LYS A 76 40.74 11.00 0.61
N ILE A 77 40.08 9.82 0.62
CA ILE A 77 38.72 9.64 1.12
C ILE A 77 38.63 10.12 2.58
N LYS A 78 39.55 9.72 3.45
CA LYS A 78 39.59 10.18 4.86
C LYS A 78 39.76 11.71 4.98
N ALA A 79 40.59 12.31 4.14
CA ALA A 79 40.78 13.76 4.13
C ALA A 79 39.51 14.49 3.65
N GLN A 80 38.85 14.01 2.60
CA GLN A 80 37.59 14.57 2.09
C GLN A 80 36.46 14.48 3.12
N THR A 81 36.34 13.35 3.82
CA THR A 81 35.33 13.16 4.88
C THR A 81 35.53 14.17 6.02
N LYS A 82 36.78 14.41 6.44
CA LYS A 82 37.13 15.42 7.47
C LYS A 82 36.78 16.84 7.01
N LEU A 83 37.11 17.19 5.77
CA LEU A 83 36.79 18.51 5.20
C LEU A 83 35.29 18.73 5.04
N ALA A 84 34.54 17.70 4.68
CA ALA A 84 33.06 17.74 4.58
C ALA A 84 32.40 17.97 5.94
N ALA A 85 32.91 17.34 6.98
CA ALA A 85 32.43 17.53 8.35
C ALA A 85 32.57 18.97 8.85
N ASN A 86 33.70 19.66 8.47
CA ASN A 86 33.92 21.05 8.83
C ASN A 86 33.16 22.10 8.01
N LYS A 87 32.63 21.74 6.83
CA LYS A 87 31.87 22.66 5.96
C LYS A 87 30.38 22.76 6.26
N ASN A 88 29.90 22.16 7.32
CA ASN A 88 28.47 21.85 7.54
C ASN A 88 27.62 23.00 8.10
N ASN A 89 27.97 24.27 7.89
CA ASN A 89 27.20 25.42 8.39
C ASN A 89 26.21 26.02 7.36
N ARG A 90 26.02 25.42 6.20
CA ARG A 90 24.98 25.89 5.27
C ARG A 90 23.78 24.96 5.36
N VAL A 91 22.59 25.51 5.62
CA VAL A 91 21.31 24.78 5.54
C VAL A 91 21.17 24.26 4.11
N LYS A 92 21.50 22.98 3.91
CA LYS A 92 21.36 22.31 2.60
C LYS A 92 19.90 21.98 2.37
N LYS A 93 19.45 22.07 1.13
CA LYS A 93 18.17 21.50 0.69
C LYS A 93 18.17 19.99 0.99
N ARG A 94 17.16 19.52 1.68
CA ARG A 94 16.97 18.08 1.95
C ARG A 94 15.97 17.49 0.96
N VAL A 95 16.18 16.24 0.61
CA VAL A 95 15.24 15.44 -0.18
C VAL A 95 14.86 14.25 0.67
N PHE A 96 13.60 14.18 1.05
CA PHE A 96 13.03 13.05 1.78
C PHE A 96 12.48 12.04 0.77
N VAL A 97 12.86 10.80 0.89
CA VAL A 97 12.41 9.72 0.01
C VAL A 97 11.53 8.78 0.81
N VAL A 98 10.29 8.63 0.35
CA VAL A 98 9.27 7.75 0.93
C VAL A 98 8.95 6.67 -0.10
N ASN A 99 8.79 5.43 0.34
CA ASN A 99 8.36 4.34 -0.53
C ASN A 99 6.90 4.01 -0.23
N PHE A 100 6.14 3.70 -1.27
CA PHE A 100 4.78 3.22 -1.14
C PHE A 100 4.54 2.07 -2.11
N ASN A 101 4.35 0.87 -1.58
CA ASN A 101 3.98 -0.33 -2.34
C ASN A 101 2.53 -0.69 -2.04
N GLY A 102 1.63 -0.21 -2.90
CA GLY A 102 0.19 -0.31 -2.66
C GLY A 102 -0.38 -1.65 -3.09
N ASP A 103 -1.00 -2.35 -2.15
CA ASP A 103 -1.87 -3.50 -2.38
C ASP A 103 -3.33 -3.08 -2.61
N LEU A 104 -4.24 -4.04 -2.75
CA LEU A 104 -5.68 -3.79 -2.97
C LEU A 104 -6.31 -2.92 -1.88
N ALA A 105 -5.90 -3.09 -0.62
CA ALA A 105 -6.43 -2.37 0.54
C ALA A 105 -5.63 -1.11 0.89
N ALA A 106 -4.50 -0.86 0.20
CA ALA A 106 -3.52 0.18 0.52
C ALA A 106 -3.05 0.08 1.99
N THR A 107 -2.63 -1.11 2.42
CA THR A 107 -2.29 -1.39 3.83
C THR A 107 -1.15 -0.50 4.34
N GLU A 108 -0.27 -0.02 3.47
CA GLU A 108 0.82 0.90 3.84
C GLU A 108 0.36 2.35 4.12
N VAL A 109 -0.93 2.66 4.02
CA VAL A 109 -1.41 4.03 4.20
C VAL A 109 -1.15 4.58 5.61
N ASP A 110 -1.17 3.73 6.63
CA ASP A 110 -0.91 4.14 8.01
C ASP A 110 0.57 4.47 8.20
N ASN A 111 1.48 3.67 7.65
CA ASN A 111 2.91 3.96 7.63
C ASN A 111 3.20 5.27 6.88
N LEU A 112 2.60 5.44 5.69
CA LEU A 112 2.72 6.68 4.91
C LEU A 112 2.27 7.90 5.70
N ARG A 113 1.20 7.79 6.48
CA ARG A 113 0.70 8.87 7.35
C ARG A 113 1.72 9.27 8.40
N GLU A 114 2.35 8.29 9.05
CA GLU A 114 3.36 8.53 10.08
C GLU A 114 4.63 9.13 9.48
N GLU A 115 5.13 8.59 8.39
CA GLU A 115 6.28 9.10 7.66
C GLU A 115 6.08 10.56 7.21
N ILE A 116 4.92 10.87 6.60
CA ILE A 116 4.60 12.23 6.18
C ILE A 116 4.48 13.16 7.39
N THR A 117 3.89 12.72 8.48
CA THR A 117 3.79 13.53 9.70
C THR A 117 5.17 13.83 10.28
N ALA A 118 6.07 12.85 10.31
CA ALA A 118 7.46 13.04 10.73
C ALA A 118 8.20 14.02 9.81
N ILE A 119 8.07 13.86 8.50
CA ILE A 119 8.68 14.77 7.51
C ILE A 119 8.16 16.20 7.70
N LEU A 120 6.84 16.40 7.80
CA LEU A 120 6.24 17.73 7.94
C LEU A 120 6.62 18.41 9.25
N SER A 121 6.99 17.67 10.30
CA SER A 121 7.45 18.26 11.56
C SER A 121 8.80 18.99 11.44
N ILE A 122 9.62 18.64 10.43
CA ILE A 122 10.98 19.17 10.26
C ILE A 122 11.26 19.79 8.89
N ALA A 123 10.43 19.51 7.89
CA ALA A 123 10.63 19.97 6.53
C ALA A 123 10.30 21.48 6.39
N SER A 124 10.96 22.11 5.45
CA SER A 124 10.77 23.50 5.07
C SER A 124 10.41 23.61 3.58
N LYS A 125 9.91 24.75 3.14
CA LYS A 125 9.58 25.02 1.73
C LYS A 125 10.77 24.89 0.76
N ARG A 126 12.00 24.81 1.25
CA ARG A 126 13.21 24.59 0.43
C ARG A 126 13.47 23.11 0.16
N ASP A 127 12.91 22.26 1.00
CA ASP A 127 13.09 20.81 0.91
C ASP A 127 12.18 20.23 -0.18
N GLU A 128 12.35 18.97 -0.48
CA GLU A 128 11.58 18.24 -1.48
C GLU A 128 11.24 16.85 -0.93
N VAL A 129 10.04 16.37 -1.23
CA VAL A 129 9.64 15.00 -0.95
C VAL A 129 9.56 14.24 -2.28
N VAL A 130 10.18 13.09 -2.32
CA VAL A 130 10.12 12.14 -3.43
C VAL A 130 9.40 10.90 -2.95
N VAL A 131 8.30 10.54 -3.60
CA VAL A 131 7.60 9.29 -3.34
C VAL A 131 7.92 8.30 -4.43
N ARG A 132 8.52 7.16 -4.07
CA ARG A 132 8.67 6.01 -4.97
C ARG A 132 7.41 5.17 -4.86
N LEU A 133 6.60 5.25 -5.90
CA LEU A 133 5.27 4.66 -5.93
C LEU A 133 5.25 3.43 -6.82
N GLU A 134 4.82 2.31 -6.27
CA GLU A 134 4.51 1.10 -7.03
C GLU A 134 3.12 0.59 -6.59
N SER A 135 2.10 0.73 -7.45
CA SER A 135 0.75 0.25 -7.15
C SER A 135 -0.10 0.10 -8.40
N SER A 136 -0.79 -1.01 -8.52
CA SER A 136 -1.84 -1.24 -9.52
C SER A 136 -3.20 -0.63 -9.13
N GLY A 137 -3.29 0.02 -7.97
CA GLY A 137 -4.53 0.54 -7.43
C GLY A 137 -5.31 -0.46 -6.58
N GLY A 138 -6.50 -0.06 -6.14
CA GLY A 138 -7.33 -0.87 -5.27
C GLY A 138 -8.57 -0.13 -4.78
N MET A 139 -8.94 -0.32 -3.51
CA MET A 139 -10.15 0.24 -2.92
C MET A 139 -10.10 1.77 -2.92
N VAL A 140 -11.13 2.39 -3.49
CA VAL A 140 -11.21 3.85 -3.72
C VAL A 140 -11.00 4.64 -2.42
N GLN A 141 -11.65 4.24 -1.33
CA GLN A 141 -11.54 4.94 -0.05
C GLN A 141 -10.14 4.89 0.54
N SER A 142 -9.45 3.75 0.43
CA SER A 142 -8.09 3.59 0.96
C SER A 142 -7.07 4.40 0.15
N TYR A 143 -7.17 4.36 -1.17
CA TYR A 143 -6.32 5.17 -2.04
C TYR A 143 -6.66 6.65 -1.99
N GLY A 144 -7.94 7.00 -1.76
CA GLY A 144 -8.34 8.37 -1.46
C GLY A 144 -7.68 8.91 -0.19
N LEU A 145 -7.62 8.08 0.85
CA LEU A 145 -6.92 8.42 2.09
C LEU A 145 -5.41 8.58 1.84
N ALA A 146 -4.78 7.66 1.11
CA ALA A 146 -3.35 7.75 0.76
C ALA A 146 -3.04 9.02 -0.04
N SER A 147 -3.87 9.35 -1.04
CA SER A 147 -3.76 10.58 -1.81
C SER A 147 -3.89 11.81 -0.93
N SER A 148 -4.79 11.80 0.05
CA SER A 148 -4.96 12.92 0.99
C SER A 148 -3.74 13.12 1.90
N GLN A 149 -2.99 12.05 2.22
CA GLN A 149 -1.72 12.21 2.95
C GLN A 149 -0.68 12.93 2.09
N LEU A 150 -0.56 12.60 0.82
CA LEU A 150 0.35 13.29 -0.11
C LEU A 150 -0.04 14.77 -0.29
N ASP A 151 -1.34 15.08 -0.32
CA ASP A 151 -1.83 16.46 -0.44
C ASP A 151 -1.43 17.34 0.76
N ARG A 152 -1.20 16.76 1.94
CA ARG A 152 -0.67 17.48 3.10
C ARG A 152 0.69 18.12 2.80
N ILE A 153 1.56 17.41 2.06
CA ILE A 153 2.89 17.91 1.66
C ILE A 153 2.75 19.15 0.77
N ARG A 154 1.83 19.10 -0.20
CA ARG A 154 1.58 20.23 -1.11
C ARG A 154 0.97 21.43 -0.40
N LYS A 155 0.06 21.21 0.55
CA LYS A 155 -0.54 22.28 1.37
C LYS A 155 0.51 23.06 2.14
N GLU A 156 1.58 22.41 2.59
CA GLU A 156 2.73 23.07 3.22
C GLU A 156 3.69 23.72 2.21
N LYS A 157 3.36 23.69 0.90
CA LYS A 157 4.17 24.24 -0.20
C LYS A 157 5.56 23.61 -0.29
N ILE A 158 5.68 22.36 0.08
CA ILE A 158 6.86 21.52 -0.10
C ILE A 158 6.71 20.81 -1.45
N LYS A 159 7.73 20.87 -2.28
CA LYS A 159 7.71 20.24 -3.60
C LYS A 159 7.59 18.73 -3.48
N LEU A 160 6.62 18.16 -4.18
CA LEU A 160 6.34 16.73 -4.21
C LEU A 160 6.61 16.16 -5.62
N THR A 161 7.56 15.24 -5.70
CA THR A 161 7.85 14.49 -6.92
C THR A 161 7.46 13.02 -6.71
N VAL A 162 6.71 12.45 -7.64
CA VAL A 162 6.34 11.02 -7.59
C VAL A 162 7.12 10.28 -8.68
N CYS A 163 7.85 9.25 -8.28
CA CYS A 163 8.63 8.39 -9.16
C CYS A 163 7.93 7.03 -9.32
N VAL A 164 7.75 6.61 -10.57
CA VAL A 164 7.07 5.36 -10.93
C VAL A 164 8.02 4.51 -11.78
N ASP A 165 8.55 3.45 -11.19
CA ASP A 165 9.48 2.57 -11.90
C ASP A 165 8.74 1.51 -12.73
N LYS A 166 7.62 0.95 -12.22
CA LYS A 166 6.90 -0.15 -12.87
C LYS A 166 5.43 0.16 -13.13
N VAL A 167 4.67 0.55 -12.08
CA VAL A 167 3.22 0.74 -12.20
C VAL A 167 2.69 1.78 -11.22
N ALA A 168 1.85 2.67 -11.72
CA ALA A 168 0.94 3.51 -10.94
C ALA A 168 -0.39 3.60 -11.68
N ALA A 169 -1.31 2.68 -11.39
CA ALA A 169 -2.59 2.56 -12.08
C ALA A 169 -3.77 2.77 -11.13
N SER A 170 -4.91 3.23 -11.65
CA SER A 170 -6.14 3.42 -10.88
C SER A 170 -5.90 4.25 -9.61
N GLY A 171 -6.14 3.71 -8.42
CA GLY A 171 -5.84 4.38 -7.15
C GLY A 171 -4.37 4.79 -7.00
N GLY A 172 -3.42 4.00 -7.53
CA GLY A 172 -2.00 4.39 -7.58
C GLY A 172 -1.76 5.61 -8.47
N TYR A 173 -2.44 5.69 -9.61
CA TYR A 173 -2.36 6.88 -10.46
C TYR A 173 -3.02 8.11 -9.82
N MET A 174 -4.13 7.92 -9.09
CA MET A 174 -4.73 8.99 -8.29
C MET A 174 -3.73 9.57 -7.28
N MET A 175 -2.95 8.73 -6.59
CA MET A 175 -1.86 9.19 -5.73
C MET A 175 -0.77 9.94 -6.52
N ALA A 176 -0.36 9.41 -7.68
CA ALA A 176 0.66 10.03 -8.52
C ALA A 176 0.26 11.44 -8.98
N CYS A 177 -1.01 11.64 -9.32
CA CYS A 177 -1.54 12.94 -9.76
C CYS A 177 -1.53 14.03 -8.69
N VAL A 178 -1.36 13.68 -7.41
CA VAL A 178 -1.19 14.67 -6.34
C VAL A 178 0.18 15.34 -6.45
N GLY A 179 1.19 14.69 -7.04
CA GLY A 179 2.54 15.24 -7.18
C GLY A 179 2.61 16.49 -8.05
N ASP A 180 3.54 17.38 -7.74
CA ASP A 180 3.88 18.51 -8.62
C ASP A 180 4.59 18.04 -9.89
N LYS A 181 5.24 16.86 -9.81
CA LYS A 181 5.93 16.23 -10.93
C LYS A 181 5.82 14.71 -10.81
N ILE A 182 5.53 14.06 -11.94
CA ILE A 182 5.59 12.61 -12.08
C ILE A 182 6.80 12.27 -12.96
N LEU A 183 7.65 11.38 -12.47
CA LEU A 183 8.76 10.78 -13.21
C LEU A 183 8.44 9.30 -13.40
N ALA A 184 8.14 8.90 -14.61
CA ALA A 184 7.86 7.52 -14.95
C ALA A 184 9.00 6.92 -15.77
N ALA A 185 9.36 5.67 -15.50
CA ALA A 185 10.26 4.92 -16.34
C ALA A 185 9.63 4.72 -17.74
N PRO A 186 10.43 4.53 -18.81
CA PRO A 186 9.90 4.44 -20.18
C PRO A 186 8.84 3.36 -20.40
N PHE A 187 8.89 2.26 -19.64
CA PHE A 187 7.94 1.16 -19.72
C PHE A 187 7.02 1.05 -18.51
N ALA A 188 6.97 2.09 -17.66
CA ALA A 188 6.05 2.12 -16.53
C ALA A 188 4.60 2.19 -17.02
N ILE A 189 3.74 1.39 -16.39
CA ILE A 189 2.29 1.43 -16.64
C ILE A 189 1.70 2.51 -15.76
N ILE A 190 1.12 3.54 -16.38
CA ILE A 190 0.46 4.65 -15.67
C ILE A 190 -0.93 4.88 -16.24
N GLY A 191 -1.88 5.34 -15.40
CA GLY A 191 -3.25 5.65 -15.83
C GLY A 191 -4.29 4.66 -15.29
N SER A 192 -5.05 4.00 -16.17
CA SER A 192 -6.19 3.14 -15.77
C SER A 192 -7.19 3.92 -14.89
N ILE A 193 -7.65 5.07 -15.43
CA ILE A 193 -8.57 5.96 -14.72
C ILE A 193 -9.98 5.36 -14.79
N GLY A 194 -10.58 5.12 -13.64
CA GLY A 194 -11.95 4.63 -13.55
C GLY A 194 -12.23 3.87 -12.26
N VAL A 195 -13.50 3.64 -11.99
CA VAL A 195 -13.98 2.83 -10.87
C VAL A 195 -14.78 1.68 -11.43
N VAL A 196 -14.51 0.48 -10.97
CA VAL A 196 -15.26 -0.72 -11.34
C VAL A 196 -15.96 -1.25 -10.10
N ALA A 197 -17.30 -1.41 -10.19
CA ALA A 197 -18.07 -2.12 -9.20
C ALA A 197 -18.68 -3.35 -9.87
N GLN A 198 -18.43 -4.54 -9.33
CA GLN A 198 -19.01 -5.79 -9.82
C GLN A 198 -19.93 -6.36 -8.75
N MET A 199 -21.17 -6.56 -9.13
CA MET A 199 -22.19 -7.13 -8.25
C MET A 199 -23.09 -8.05 -9.04
N PRO A 200 -23.24 -9.33 -8.64
CA PRO A 200 -24.22 -10.21 -9.26
C PRO A 200 -25.63 -9.69 -8.98
N ASN A 201 -26.52 -9.80 -9.96
CA ASN A 201 -27.94 -9.44 -9.79
C ASN A 201 -28.81 -10.68 -9.95
N PHE A 202 -29.45 -11.09 -8.87
CA PHE A 202 -30.31 -12.27 -8.79
C PHE A 202 -31.80 -11.97 -9.01
N ASN A 203 -32.17 -10.74 -9.36
CA ASN A 203 -33.60 -10.36 -9.52
C ASN A 203 -34.36 -11.26 -10.49
N ARG A 204 -33.75 -11.59 -11.65
CA ARG A 204 -34.40 -12.47 -12.65
C ARG A 204 -34.57 -13.91 -12.13
N PHE A 205 -33.58 -14.39 -11.35
CA PHE A 205 -33.62 -15.73 -10.74
C PHE A 205 -34.79 -15.82 -9.73
N LEU A 206 -34.87 -14.85 -8.81
CA LEU A 206 -35.95 -14.77 -7.82
C LEU A 206 -37.34 -14.72 -8.48
N LYS A 207 -37.51 -13.87 -9.49
CA LYS A 207 -38.78 -13.78 -10.23
C LYS A 207 -39.16 -15.08 -10.91
N LYS A 208 -38.18 -15.81 -11.47
CA LYS A 208 -38.45 -17.12 -12.09
C LYS A 208 -38.97 -18.15 -11.08
N HIS A 209 -38.59 -18.01 -9.81
CA HIS A 209 -39.01 -18.89 -8.71
C HIS A 209 -40.17 -18.32 -7.88
N ASN A 210 -40.87 -17.29 -8.38
CA ASN A 210 -42.01 -16.64 -7.70
C ASN A 210 -41.65 -16.08 -6.32
N VAL A 211 -40.41 -15.57 -6.17
CA VAL A 211 -39.94 -14.90 -4.96
C VAL A 211 -39.90 -13.40 -5.22
N ASP A 212 -40.68 -12.64 -4.49
CA ASP A 212 -40.67 -11.19 -4.54
C ASP A 212 -39.69 -10.66 -3.51
N PHE A 213 -38.87 -9.67 -3.93
CA PHE A 213 -37.94 -8.98 -3.07
C PHE A 213 -38.42 -7.54 -2.84
N GLU A 214 -38.81 -7.26 -1.61
CA GLU A 214 -39.25 -5.93 -1.19
C GLU A 214 -38.12 -5.20 -0.46
N LEU A 215 -37.80 -3.98 -0.91
CA LEU A 215 -36.83 -3.11 -0.31
C LEU A 215 -37.50 -1.84 0.18
N LEU A 216 -37.65 -1.73 1.49
CA LEU A 216 -38.22 -0.54 2.12
C LEU A 216 -37.05 0.41 2.49
N THR A 217 -37.05 1.59 1.86
CA THR A 217 -36.04 2.62 2.14
C THR A 217 -36.71 3.96 2.40
N ALA A 218 -36.14 4.71 3.33
CA ALA A 218 -36.45 6.13 3.53
C ALA A 218 -35.34 6.97 2.90
N GLY A 219 -35.68 7.84 1.92
CA GLY A 219 -34.76 8.65 1.13
C GLY A 219 -34.48 8.09 -0.27
N GLU A 220 -34.54 8.96 -1.28
CA GLU A 220 -34.51 8.60 -2.73
C GLU A 220 -33.19 7.91 -3.14
N HIS A 221 -32.07 8.28 -2.57
CA HIS A 221 -30.74 7.82 -3.00
C HIS A 221 -30.02 6.92 -1.98
N LYS A 222 -30.76 6.38 -1.00
CA LYS A 222 -30.12 5.58 0.06
C LYS A 222 -29.55 4.26 -0.44
N ARG A 223 -30.12 3.68 -1.48
CA ARG A 223 -29.60 2.50 -2.20
C ARG A 223 -29.84 2.65 -3.69
N THR A 224 -28.77 2.78 -4.43
CA THR A 224 -28.80 2.93 -5.88
C THR A 224 -28.63 1.59 -6.59
N LEU A 225 -27.84 0.67 -6.05
CA LEU A 225 -27.61 -0.66 -6.59
C LEU A 225 -28.00 -1.75 -5.58
N THR A 226 -28.61 -2.83 -6.07
CA THR A 226 -29.06 -3.96 -5.26
C THR A 226 -28.80 -5.28 -5.94
N MET A 227 -28.46 -6.30 -5.16
CA MET A 227 -28.24 -7.67 -5.65
C MET A 227 -29.53 -8.39 -6.02
N PHE A 228 -30.66 -8.00 -5.43
CA PHE A 228 -31.92 -8.74 -5.55
C PHE A 228 -33.03 -7.93 -6.20
N GLY A 229 -32.98 -6.62 -6.12
CA GLY A 229 -33.96 -5.74 -6.77
C GLY A 229 -33.62 -5.43 -8.23
N LYS A 230 -34.50 -4.69 -8.88
CA LYS A 230 -34.28 -4.22 -10.25
C LYS A 230 -33.37 -3.00 -10.23
N ASN A 231 -32.23 -3.10 -10.91
CA ASN A 231 -31.32 -1.97 -11.15
C ASN A 231 -31.70 -1.27 -12.46
N THR A 232 -31.62 0.05 -12.51
CA THR A 232 -31.87 0.87 -13.71
C THR A 232 -30.59 1.66 -14.05
N ASP A 233 -30.46 2.02 -15.33
CA ASP A 233 -29.25 2.74 -15.83
C ASP A 233 -29.11 4.15 -15.22
N CYS A 234 -30.19 4.71 -14.67
CA CYS A 234 -30.19 6.03 -14.01
C CYS A 234 -29.47 6.07 -12.64
N LEU A 235 -28.99 4.92 -12.15
CA LEU A 235 -28.43 4.81 -10.78
C LEU A 235 -26.91 5.00 -10.70
N LEU A 236 -26.25 5.34 -11.81
CA LEU A 236 -24.80 5.49 -11.91
C LEU A 236 -24.32 6.96 -12.00
N TYR A 237 -25.24 7.93 -11.91
CA TYR A 237 -24.96 9.36 -12.00
C TYR A 237 -25.42 10.10 -10.76
#